data_bf7e472648b05f6b6717308e48a359e2
#
_entry.id   bf7e472648b05f6b6717308e48a359e2
#
_cell.length_a   1.000
_cell.length_b   1.000
_cell.length_c   1.000
_cell.angle_alpha   90.00
_cell.angle_beta   90.00
_cell.angle_gamma   90.00
#
_symmetry.space_group_name_H-M   'P 1'
#
loop_
_entity.id
_entity.type
_entity.pdbx_description
1 polymer ?
#
loop_
_entity_poly.entity_id
_entity_poly.type
_entity_poly.pdbx_seq_one_letter_code
_entity_poly.pdbx_strand_id
1 'polypeptide(L)'
;MINKMNKIKAIALASMLLSFTTFAQKAEVPKNWHQLDPASTGYNGVSLQKAYDLAKSKKLKSKRVLVAVIDSGIDTAHEDLKPILWVNKKEIPGNGIDDDKNGYIDDVNGWNFIGGKDGRNVKEDSYESARVYYKLKTKWEGKEPITLEEKAEYAEFKRAQKSVIGDDDGGGASTILFLKQAETNLKKADTLLQKVLGKETYTGKEAEAYETKTNEEKKAKGMFLGIMKNGGGLEQTNKEFIDGLIEYTASLEKKEDAKNNPPVAYRSNITGDDENNLNDRNYGNNDLLASTPMHGTHCAGIIAAVRNNKKGGDGMADNVSIMAIRAVPDGDEHDKDIANAIRYAVDNGAQIISMSFGKDFSPEKEWVDDAIRYAASKNVLLVHAAGNDAKNVDTTYNFPNPIFKNGRATNLITVGASGDKKNGGLTASFSNYGKNEVDVFAPGVNIFSTLPGGDKYGPLSGTSMACPVVAGIAALMLQYYPNLTAVQLKEVIEKSAVVSKEKVNNPETKEKVLLSDISKTGGFVNAYEALKYAAKISETKTPIVVPRTIIKKGKKG
;
A
#
# COMPACT_ATOMS: atom_id res chain seq x y z
N MET A 1 -5.38 -31.39 -71.01
CA MET A 1 -4.98 -30.12 -70.30
C MET A 1 -5.94 -29.72 -69.19
N ILE A 2 -7.18 -30.11 -69.16
CA ILE A 2 -8.22 -29.73 -68.19
C ILE A 2 -8.00 -30.35 -66.80
N ASN A 3 -7.39 -31.54 -66.69
CA ASN A 3 -7.19 -32.22 -65.39
C ASN A 3 -5.98 -31.71 -64.53
N LYS A 4 -5.08 -30.91 -65.09
CA LYS A 4 -3.99 -30.30 -64.32
C LYS A 4 -4.38 -28.97 -63.67
N MET A 5 -5.27 -28.22 -64.26
CA MET A 5 -5.76 -26.93 -63.72
C MET A 5 -6.66 -27.12 -62.50
N ASN A 6 -7.43 -28.21 -62.40
CA ASN A 6 -8.30 -28.46 -61.24
C ASN A 6 -7.51 -28.95 -59.99
N LYS A 7 -6.35 -29.61 -60.15
CA LYS A 7 -5.47 -29.95 -59.02
C LYS A 7 -4.71 -28.76 -58.45
N ILE A 8 -4.36 -27.78 -59.27
CA ILE A 8 -3.70 -26.55 -58.80
C ILE A 8 -4.67 -25.65 -58.06
N LYS A 9 -5.95 -25.57 -58.47
CA LYS A 9 -6.98 -24.84 -57.73
C LYS A 9 -7.37 -25.50 -56.40
N ALA A 10 -7.33 -26.82 -56.29
CA ALA A 10 -7.58 -27.55 -55.03
C ALA A 10 -6.42 -27.38 -54.04
N ILE A 11 -5.17 -27.29 -54.48
CA ILE A 11 -4.00 -27.07 -53.62
C ILE A 11 -3.93 -25.59 -53.18
N ALA A 12 -4.32 -24.65 -54.02
CA ALA A 12 -4.40 -23.20 -53.63
C ALA A 12 -5.56 -22.94 -52.65
N LEU A 13 -6.66 -23.70 -52.67
CA LEU A 13 -7.76 -23.58 -51.72
C LEU A 13 -7.45 -24.28 -50.39
N ALA A 14 -6.64 -25.35 -50.40
CA ALA A 14 -6.20 -26.04 -49.18
C ALA A 14 -5.08 -25.27 -48.43
N SER A 15 -4.24 -24.49 -49.15
CA SER A 15 -3.25 -23.59 -48.52
C SER A 15 -3.81 -22.27 -48.01
N MET A 16 -5.03 -21.85 -48.41
CA MET A 16 -5.73 -20.69 -47.85
C MET A 16 -6.54 -21.00 -46.58
N LEU A 17 -6.76 -22.28 -46.26
CA LEU A 17 -7.48 -22.73 -45.06
C LEU A 17 -6.57 -23.08 -43.87
N LEU A 18 -5.25 -22.94 -44.00
CA LEU A 18 -4.26 -23.22 -42.95
C LEU A 18 -3.53 -21.99 -42.45
N SER A 19 -3.99 -20.79 -42.82
CA SER A 19 -3.55 -19.53 -42.20
C SER A 19 -4.59 -19.05 -41.17
N PHE A 20 -5.12 -19.94 -40.35
CA PHE A 20 -5.52 -19.53 -39.02
C PHE A 20 -4.20 -19.23 -38.27
N THR A 21 -3.67 -18.05 -38.49
CA THR A 21 -2.88 -17.40 -37.43
C THR A 21 -3.77 -17.47 -36.20
N THR A 22 -3.48 -18.40 -35.33
CA THR A 22 -3.84 -18.27 -33.92
C THR A 22 -3.27 -16.93 -33.52
N PHE A 23 -4.09 -15.86 -33.56
CA PHE A 23 -3.90 -14.74 -32.67
C PHE A 23 -3.90 -15.41 -31.31
N ALA A 24 -2.72 -15.71 -30.78
CA ALA A 24 -2.56 -16.09 -29.40
C ALA A 24 -3.13 -14.88 -28.64
N GLN A 25 -4.38 -15.03 -28.20
CA GLN A 25 -5.01 -14.11 -27.28
C GLN A 25 -4.02 -14.00 -26.14
N LYS A 26 -3.34 -12.83 -26.02
CA LYS A 26 -2.33 -12.64 -25.00
C LYS A 26 -3.04 -12.93 -23.68
N ALA A 27 -2.69 -14.04 -23.05
CA ALA A 27 -3.40 -14.54 -21.89
C ALA A 27 -3.47 -13.41 -20.86
N GLU A 28 -4.69 -13.06 -20.47
CA GLU A 28 -4.95 -12.09 -19.42
C GLU A 28 -4.20 -12.53 -18.15
N VAL A 29 -3.52 -11.61 -17.47
CA VAL A 29 -2.77 -11.95 -16.27
C VAL A 29 -3.76 -12.47 -15.22
N PRO A 30 -3.56 -13.68 -14.66
CA PRO A 30 -4.50 -14.24 -13.70
C PRO A 30 -4.72 -13.31 -12.51
N LYS A 31 -5.95 -13.18 -12.01
CA LYS A 31 -6.28 -12.35 -10.84
C LYS A 31 -5.39 -12.63 -9.61
N ASN A 32 -4.98 -13.86 -9.44
CA ASN A 32 -4.12 -14.32 -8.35
C ASN A 32 -2.62 -14.41 -8.73
N TRP A 33 -2.17 -13.72 -9.79
CA TRP A 33 -0.81 -13.84 -10.31
C TRP A 33 0.25 -13.63 -9.22
N HIS A 34 -0.01 -12.73 -8.28
CA HIS A 34 0.87 -12.40 -7.16
C HIS A 34 1.14 -13.59 -6.21
N GLN A 35 0.26 -14.59 -6.18
CA GLN A 35 0.41 -15.80 -5.37
C GLN A 35 1.10 -16.95 -6.10
N LEU A 36 1.20 -16.88 -7.43
CA LEU A 36 1.69 -17.95 -8.27
C LEU A 36 3.19 -18.22 -8.07
N ASP A 37 3.60 -19.41 -8.52
CA ASP A 37 5.02 -19.79 -8.47
C ASP A 37 5.70 -19.46 -9.81
N PRO A 38 6.78 -18.64 -9.78
CA PRO A 38 7.48 -18.23 -10.99
C PRO A 38 7.99 -19.40 -11.85
N ALA A 39 8.51 -20.44 -11.23
CA ALA A 39 9.12 -21.56 -11.94
C ALA A 39 8.09 -22.41 -12.71
N SER A 40 6.88 -22.56 -12.21
CA SER A 40 5.84 -23.39 -12.84
C SER A 40 4.90 -22.62 -13.76
N THR A 41 4.71 -21.31 -13.51
CA THR A 41 3.71 -20.50 -14.21
C THR A 41 4.29 -19.41 -15.11
N GLY A 42 5.55 -19.01 -14.85
CA GLY A 42 6.22 -17.89 -15.52
C GLY A 42 5.71 -16.51 -15.09
N TYR A 43 4.86 -16.43 -14.04
CA TYR A 43 4.47 -15.18 -13.40
C TYR A 43 5.32 -14.92 -12.14
N ASN A 44 5.72 -13.68 -11.92
CA ASN A 44 6.63 -13.29 -10.82
C ASN A 44 5.91 -13.15 -9.47
N GLY A 45 5.16 -14.20 -9.06
CA GLY A 45 4.46 -14.25 -7.77
C GLY A 45 5.31 -14.82 -6.65
N VAL A 46 4.70 -15.00 -5.48
CA VAL A 46 5.40 -15.33 -4.22
C VAL A 46 5.43 -16.83 -3.88
N SER A 47 5.02 -17.72 -4.78
CA SER A 47 4.99 -19.19 -4.54
C SER A 47 4.15 -19.61 -3.33
N LEU A 48 2.99 -18.95 -3.11
CA LEU A 48 2.18 -19.11 -1.90
C LEU A 48 1.68 -20.56 -1.72
N GLN A 49 1.16 -21.19 -2.79
CA GLN A 49 0.65 -22.57 -2.70
C GLN A 49 1.75 -23.55 -2.28
N LYS A 50 2.98 -23.39 -2.80
CA LYS A 50 4.11 -24.24 -2.38
C LYS A 50 4.41 -24.10 -0.88
N ALA A 51 4.23 -22.92 -0.29
CA ALA A 51 4.38 -22.74 1.15
C ALA A 51 3.33 -23.54 1.93
N TYR A 52 2.06 -23.48 1.52
CA TYR A 52 0.99 -24.27 2.14
C TYR A 52 1.23 -25.79 1.97
N ASP A 53 1.65 -26.23 0.79
CA ASP A 53 1.95 -27.63 0.53
C ASP A 53 3.11 -28.13 1.42
N LEU A 54 4.14 -27.29 1.61
CA LEU A 54 5.25 -27.58 2.52
C LEU A 54 4.76 -27.69 3.96
N ALA A 55 3.95 -26.74 4.45
CA ALA A 55 3.37 -26.78 5.79
C ALA A 55 2.55 -28.05 6.01
N LYS A 56 1.71 -28.42 5.02
CA LYS A 56 0.93 -29.65 5.05
C LYS A 56 1.79 -30.90 5.07
N SER A 57 2.83 -30.98 4.23
CA SER A 57 3.75 -32.13 4.17
C SER A 57 4.52 -32.33 5.47
N LYS A 58 4.88 -31.24 6.14
CA LYS A 58 5.52 -31.24 7.47
C LYS A 58 4.52 -31.39 8.62
N LYS A 59 3.23 -31.50 8.34
CA LYS A 59 2.13 -31.61 9.32
C LYS A 59 2.18 -30.47 10.39
N LEU A 60 2.54 -29.26 9.96
CA LEU A 60 2.60 -28.11 10.85
C LEU A 60 1.19 -27.75 11.35
N LYS A 61 1.11 -27.37 12.62
CA LYS A 61 -0.16 -26.90 13.22
C LYS A 61 -0.25 -25.39 13.12
N SER A 62 -1.36 -24.92 12.58
CA SER A 62 -1.64 -23.51 12.47
C SER A 62 -2.14 -22.92 13.79
N LYS A 63 -1.65 -21.72 14.13
CA LYS A 63 -2.17 -20.88 15.22
C LYS A 63 -2.66 -19.55 14.64
N ARG A 64 -3.73 -19.00 15.20
CA ARG A 64 -4.27 -17.72 14.75
C ARG A 64 -3.31 -16.58 15.06
N VAL A 65 -3.12 -15.69 14.08
CA VAL A 65 -2.28 -14.51 14.17
C VAL A 65 -3.16 -13.26 14.11
N LEU A 66 -2.89 -12.28 14.97
CA LEU A 66 -3.56 -10.99 14.94
C LEU A 66 -2.72 -9.98 14.14
N VAL A 67 -3.30 -9.48 13.05
CA VAL A 67 -2.70 -8.44 12.22
C VAL A 67 -3.55 -7.18 12.31
N ALA A 68 -2.94 -6.08 12.72
CA ALA A 68 -3.58 -4.76 12.65
C ALA A 68 -3.31 -4.13 11.28
N VAL A 69 -4.34 -3.52 10.70
CA VAL A 69 -4.26 -2.72 9.49
C VAL A 69 -4.57 -1.28 9.88
N ILE A 70 -3.53 -0.44 9.92
CA ILE A 70 -3.67 1.00 10.13
C ILE A 70 -3.80 1.63 8.75
N ASP A 71 -4.98 2.19 8.46
CA ASP A 71 -5.32 2.65 7.12
C ASP A 71 -6.49 3.67 7.13
N SER A 72 -7.12 3.90 5.99
CA SER A 72 -8.23 4.84 5.80
C SER A 72 -9.60 4.33 6.27
N GLY A 73 -9.68 3.10 6.77
CA GLY A 73 -10.90 2.40 7.19
C GLY A 73 -11.07 1.07 6.47
N ILE A 74 -11.96 0.22 6.99
CA ILE A 74 -12.23 -1.13 6.47
C ILE A 74 -13.73 -1.37 6.43
N ASP A 75 -14.24 -1.95 5.33
CA ASP A 75 -15.62 -2.45 5.26
C ASP A 75 -15.76 -3.73 6.10
N THR A 76 -16.14 -3.56 7.35
CA THR A 76 -16.34 -4.65 8.31
C THR A 76 -17.55 -5.55 8.00
N ALA A 77 -18.41 -5.13 7.07
CA ALA A 77 -19.55 -5.92 6.60
C ALA A 77 -19.20 -6.80 5.38
N HIS A 78 -18.03 -6.58 4.76
CA HIS A 78 -17.62 -7.33 3.56
C HIS A 78 -17.58 -8.84 3.83
N GLU A 79 -18.18 -9.65 2.93
CA GLU A 79 -18.38 -11.10 3.11
C GLU A 79 -17.11 -11.89 3.38
N ASP A 80 -15.98 -11.46 2.81
CA ASP A 80 -14.66 -12.11 2.96
C ASP A 80 -13.82 -11.54 4.10
N LEU A 81 -14.22 -10.41 4.70
CA LEU A 81 -13.51 -9.80 5.83
C LEU A 81 -14.24 -10.04 7.16
N LYS A 82 -15.56 -9.96 7.15
CA LYS A 82 -16.37 -10.16 8.36
C LYS A 82 -16.00 -11.41 9.17
N PRO A 83 -15.76 -12.60 8.56
CA PRO A 83 -15.41 -13.81 9.31
C PRO A 83 -14.02 -13.78 9.96
N ILE A 84 -13.15 -12.87 9.51
CA ILE A 84 -11.76 -12.80 9.95
C ILE A 84 -11.45 -11.54 10.76
N LEU A 85 -12.45 -10.72 11.05
CA LEU A 85 -12.25 -9.57 11.92
C LEU A 85 -11.83 -9.99 13.31
N TRP A 86 -10.91 -9.23 13.89
CA TRP A 86 -10.65 -9.30 15.31
C TRP A 86 -11.87 -8.84 16.11
N VAL A 87 -12.12 -9.47 17.24
CA VAL A 87 -13.18 -9.09 18.14
C VAL A 87 -12.60 -8.87 19.54
N ASN A 88 -12.74 -7.65 20.05
CA ASN A 88 -12.48 -7.38 21.46
C ASN A 88 -13.53 -8.07 22.31
N LYS A 89 -13.18 -9.22 22.86
CA LYS A 89 -14.11 -10.06 23.64
C LYS A 89 -14.50 -9.47 25.00
N LYS A 90 -13.84 -8.39 25.39
CA LYS A 90 -14.13 -7.71 26.66
C LYS A 90 -15.19 -6.62 26.50
N GLU A 91 -15.47 -6.21 25.25
CA GLU A 91 -16.52 -5.26 24.91
C GLU A 91 -17.85 -5.95 24.68
N ILE A 92 -18.94 -5.29 25.12
CA ILE A 92 -20.33 -5.66 24.82
C ILE A 92 -20.81 -4.76 23.68
N PRO A 93 -20.94 -5.26 22.45
CA PRO A 93 -21.18 -4.43 21.29
C PRO A 93 -22.40 -3.52 21.39
N GLY A 94 -22.22 -2.21 21.16
CA GLY A 94 -23.31 -1.24 21.02
C GLY A 94 -23.96 -0.81 22.33
N ASN A 95 -23.32 -1.04 23.48
CA ASN A 95 -23.87 -0.60 24.77
C ASN A 95 -23.45 0.84 25.16
N GLY A 96 -22.52 1.46 24.42
CA GLY A 96 -22.03 2.82 24.66
C GLY A 96 -21.11 2.94 25.88
N ILE A 97 -20.54 1.83 26.35
CA ILE A 97 -19.66 1.74 27.52
C ILE A 97 -18.31 1.18 27.08
N ASP A 98 -17.24 1.71 27.65
CA ASP A 98 -15.91 1.13 27.61
C ASP A 98 -15.83 0.04 28.70
N ASP A 99 -16.20 -1.20 28.34
CA ASP A 99 -16.36 -2.31 29.29
C ASP A 99 -15.00 -2.79 29.81
N ASP A 100 -13.94 -2.72 29.02
CA ASP A 100 -12.59 -3.15 29.41
C ASP A 100 -11.71 -2.01 29.97
N LYS A 101 -12.25 -0.79 29.97
CA LYS A 101 -11.62 0.42 30.54
C LYS A 101 -10.27 0.74 29.91
N ASN A 102 -10.17 0.50 28.60
CA ASN A 102 -8.97 0.80 27.82
C ASN A 102 -8.97 2.24 27.27
N GLY A 103 -10.08 2.98 27.40
CA GLY A 103 -10.28 4.35 26.95
C GLY A 103 -11.01 4.48 25.61
N TYR A 104 -11.50 3.36 25.03
CA TYR A 104 -12.10 3.28 23.70
C TYR A 104 -13.46 2.59 23.76
N ILE A 105 -14.54 3.36 23.65
CA ILE A 105 -15.92 2.88 23.83
C ILE A 105 -16.34 2.00 22.64
N ASP A 106 -16.84 0.77 22.92
CA ASP A 106 -17.30 -0.18 21.89
C ASP A 106 -16.26 -0.45 20.79
N ASP A 107 -14.97 -0.59 21.12
CA ASP A 107 -13.90 -0.87 20.17
C ASP A 107 -13.87 -2.34 19.70
N VAL A 108 -15.02 -2.84 19.29
CA VAL A 108 -15.30 -4.27 19.05
C VAL A 108 -14.39 -4.87 17.97
N ASN A 109 -14.14 -4.15 16.87
CA ASN A 109 -13.29 -4.62 15.76
C ASN A 109 -12.05 -3.76 15.54
N GLY A 110 -11.81 -2.76 16.38
CA GLY A 110 -10.74 -1.80 16.27
C GLY A 110 -11.21 -0.37 16.58
N TRP A 111 -10.45 0.63 16.14
CA TRP A 111 -10.71 2.02 16.49
C TRP A 111 -10.44 3.01 15.35
N ASN A 112 -11.15 4.13 15.38
CA ASN A 112 -11.02 5.23 14.45
C ASN A 112 -10.43 6.46 15.17
N PHE A 113 -9.13 6.71 14.99
CA PHE A 113 -8.43 7.86 15.59
C PHE A 113 -8.72 9.20 14.92
N ILE A 114 -9.35 9.21 13.77
CA ILE A 114 -9.75 10.43 13.05
C ILE A 114 -11.28 10.58 13.03
N GLY A 115 -11.94 10.07 14.07
CA GLY A 115 -13.34 10.26 14.36
C GLY A 115 -13.56 11.23 15.52
N GLY A 116 -14.76 11.78 15.63
CA GLY A 116 -15.23 12.59 16.73
C GLY A 116 -16.20 11.81 17.61
N LYS A 117 -16.26 12.15 18.91
CA LYS A 117 -17.23 11.60 19.87
C LYS A 117 -18.68 11.91 19.50
N ASP A 118 -18.88 12.90 18.63
CA ASP A 118 -20.20 13.28 18.09
C ASP A 118 -20.61 12.49 16.84
N GLY A 119 -19.80 11.49 16.43
CA GLY A 119 -20.04 10.64 15.27
C GLY A 119 -19.56 11.21 13.95
N ARG A 120 -19.04 12.44 13.91
CA ARG A 120 -18.38 12.96 12.70
C ARG A 120 -17.05 12.27 12.47
N ASN A 121 -16.61 12.25 11.20
CA ASN A 121 -15.34 11.64 10.81
C ASN A 121 -14.56 12.59 9.90
N VAL A 122 -13.25 12.65 10.09
CA VAL A 122 -12.35 13.33 9.16
C VAL A 122 -12.35 12.53 7.86
N LYS A 123 -12.73 13.18 6.78
CA LYS A 123 -12.70 12.59 5.43
C LYS A 123 -11.40 12.95 4.74
N GLU A 124 -11.14 14.24 4.65
CA GLU A 124 -9.98 14.82 3.97
C GLU A 124 -9.18 15.68 4.93
N ASP A 125 -7.89 15.80 4.68
CA ASP A 125 -7.00 16.68 5.42
C ASP A 125 -5.96 17.30 4.46
N SER A 126 -5.21 18.27 4.97
CA SER A 126 -4.13 18.92 4.25
C SER A 126 -2.87 18.05 4.21
N TYR A 127 -1.98 18.32 3.26
CA TYR A 127 -0.64 17.74 3.29
C TYR A 127 0.19 18.30 4.45
N GLU A 128 1.01 17.45 5.06
CA GLU A 128 1.87 17.84 6.20
C GLU A 128 2.85 18.95 5.82
N SER A 129 3.30 18.98 4.58
CA SER A 129 4.15 20.08 4.08
C SER A 129 3.49 21.45 4.27
N ALA A 130 2.17 21.55 4.03
CA ALA A 130 1.44 22.80 4.22
C ALA A 130 1.29 23.13 5.72
N ARG A 131 0.96 22.15 6.56
CA ARG A 131 0.89 22.33 8.03
C ARG A 131 2.22 22.82 8.60
N VAL A 132 3.32 22.20 8.22
CA VAL A 132 4.68 22.58 8.64
C VAL A 132 5.06 23.96 8.11
N TYR A 133 4.80 24.24 6.82
CA TYR A 133 5.12 25.53 6.21
C TYR A 133 4.44 26.68 6.95
N TYR A 134 3.12 26.62 7.14
CA TYR A 134 2.38 27.70 7.76
C TYR A 134 2.66 27.83 9.27
N LYS A 135 2.91 26.72 9.98
CA LYS A 135 3.36 26.73 11.38
C LYS A 135 4.69 27.47 11.53
N LEU A 136 5.65 27.20 10.65
CA LEU A 136 7.00 27.77 10.73
C LEU A 136 7.15 29.13 10.03
N LYS A 137 6.27 29.47 9.09
CA LYS A 137 6.28 30.73 8.35
C LYS A 137 6.27 31.94 9.28
N THR A 138 5.42 31.97 10.31
CA THR A 138 5.33 33.07 11.28
C THR A 138 6.63 33.32 12.04
N LYS A 139 7.44 32.28 12.23
CA LYS A 139 8.74 32.36 12.90
C LYS A 139 9.87 32.76 11.94
N TRP A 140 9.88 32.21 10.73
CA TRP A 140 11.05 32.23 9.85
C TRP A 140 10.93 33.12 8.61
N GLU A 141 9.75 33.62 8.26
CA GLU A 141 9.63 34.52 7.11
C GLU A 141 10.43 35.79 7.29
N GLY A 142 11.38 36.06 6.41
CA GLY A 142 12.28 37.20 6.47
C GLY A 142 13.35 37.17 7.58
N LYS A 143 13.56 36.00 8.19
CA LYS A 143 14.58 35.83 9.26
C LYS A 143 15.58 34.76 8.89
N GLU A 144 16.77 34.83 9.49
CA GLU A 144 17.83 33.86 9.36
C GLU A 144 18.16 33.19 10.71
N PRO A 145 18.50 31.90 10.72
CA PRO A 145 18.80 31.15 11.93
C PRO A 145 20.19 31.51 12.48
N ILE A 146 20.31 31.55 13.82
CA ILE A 146 21.55 31.87 14.53
C ILE A 146 22.16 30.58 15.12
N THR A 147 21.37 29.81 15.87
CA THR A 147 21.83 28.60 16.55
C THR A 147 21.80 27.36 15.66
N LEU A 148 22.44 26.28 16.09
CA LEU A 148 22.42 25.00 15.36
C LEU A 148 21.01 24.38 15.32
N GLU A 149 20.26 24.51 16.40
CA GLU A 149 18.87 24.02 16.49
C GLU A 149 17.96 24.85 15.58
N GLU A 150 18.10 26.17 15.56
CA GLU A 150 17.39 27.03 14.64
C GLU A 150 17.71 26.74 13.18
N LYS A 151 18.96 26.37 12.84
CA LYS A 151 19.33 25.95 11.48
C LYS A 151 18.60 24.69 11.04
N ALA A 152 18.41 23.72 11.93
CA ALA A 152 17.68 22.51 11.61
C ALA A 152 16.19 22.80 11.34
N GLU A 153 15.54 23.57 12.21
CA GLU A 153 14.13 23.97 12.03
C GLU A 153 13.95 24.88 10.79
N TYR A 154 14.90 25.80 10.54
CA TYR A 154 14.89 26.63 9.35
C TYR A 154 15.06 25.80 8.06
N ALA A 155 15.91 24.78 8.08
CA ALA A 155 16.05 23.87 6.96
C ALA A 155 14.73 23.13 6.67
N GLU A 156 14.01 22.71 7.72
CA GLU A 156 12.69 22.12 7.60
C GLU A 156 11.66 23.11 7.04
N PHE A 157 11.68 24.37 7.53
CA PHE A 157 10.86 25.44 6.95
C PHE A 157 11.13 25.64 5.46
N LYS A 158 12.41 25.70 5.06
CA LYS A 158 12.78 25.87 3.62
C LYS A 158 12.37 24.69 2.78
N ARG A 159 12.45 23.47 3.32
CA ARG A 159 11.99 22.25 2.65
C ARG A 159 10.47 22.27 2.47
N ALA A 160 9.72 22.65 3.51
CA ALA A 160 8.28 22.80 3.45
C ALA A 160 7.85 23.94 2.52
N GLN A 161 8.54 25.08 2.58
CA GLN A 161 8.33 26.21 1.67
C GLN A 161 8.49 25.77 0.21
N LYS A 162 9.57 25.06 -0.11
CA LYS A 162 9.80 24.51 -1.46
C LYS A 162 8.71 23.53 -1.88
N SER A 163 8.22 22.69 -0.98
CA SER A 163 7.15 21.73 -1.28
C SER A 163 5.81 22.41 -1.55
N VAL A 164 5.49 23.49 -0.83
CA VAL A 164 4.20 24.19 -0.92
C VAL A 164 4.22 25.26 -2.04
N ILE A 165 5.21 26.12 -2.03
CA ILE A 165 5.30 27.25 -2.98
C ILE A 165 5.86 26.77 -4.32
N GLY A 166 6.79 25.79 -4.29
CA GLY A 166 7.49 25.31 -5.49
C GLY A 166 8.47 26.32 -6.05
N ASP A 167 9.03 25.97 -7.19
CA ASP A 167 9.64 26.95 -8.08
C ASP A 167 8.46 27.55 -8.88
N ASP A 168 8.22 28.84 -8.72
CA ASP A 168 7.05 29.55 -9.29
C ASP A 168 7.14 29.60 -10.82
N ASP A 169 6.77 28.51 -11.48
CA ASP A 169 6.72 28.41 -12.95
C ASP A 169 5.36 28.78 -13.58
N GLY A 170 4.41 29.26 -12.75
CA GLY A 170 3.09 29.74 -13.20
C GLY A 170 2.19 28.69 -13.84
N GLY A 171 2.60 27.40 -13.84
CA GLY A 171 1.91 26.33 -14.56
C GLY A 171 0.78 25.62 -13.80
N GLY A 172 0.71 25.78 -12.48
CA GLY A 172 -0.20 24.98 -11.63
C GLY A 172 -1.67 25.08 -12.00
N ALA A 173 -2.23 26.28 -12.02
CA ALA A 173 -3.66 26.50 -12.29
C ALA A 173 -4.05 26.09 -13.72
N SER A 174 -3.19 26.33 -14.71
CA SER A 174 -3.45 25.95 -16.11
C SER A 174 -3.39 24.42 -16.28
N THR A 175 -2.48 23.75 -15.58
CA THR A 175 -2.38 22.28 -15.55
C THR A 175 -3.62 21.66 -14.93
N ILE A 176 -4.10 22.17 -13.81
CA ILE A 176 -5.33 21.72 -13.14
C ILE A 176 -6.54 21.86 -14.09
N LEU A 177 -6.69 23.02 -14.75
CA LEU A 177 -7.77 23.23 -15.70
C LEU A 177 -7.71 22.23 -16.87
N PHE A 178 -6.52 21.98 -17.41
CA PHE A 178 -6.30 20.98 -18.46
C PHE A 178 -6.69 19.57 -17.99
N LEU A 179 -6.27 19.16 -16.79
CA LEU A 179 -6.57 17.85 -16.24
C LEU A 179 -8.07 17.65 -15.96
N LYS A 180 -8.77 18.66 -15.45
CA LYS A 180 -10.24 18.64 -15.31
C LYS A 180 -10.98 18.49 -16.64
N GLN A 181 -10.48 19.15 -17.66
CA GLN A 181 -11.03 18.98 -19.00
C GLN A 181 -10.73 17.58 -19.56
N ALA A 182 -9.53 17.05 -19.31
CA ALA A 182 -9.15 15.69 -19.69
C ALA A 182 -10.02 14.65 -18.97
N GLU A 183 -10.24 14.80 -17.66
CA GLU A 183 -11.14 13.94 -16.86
C GLU A 183 -12.56 13.90 -17.43
N THR A 184 -13.13 15.08 -17.71
CA THR A 184 -14.47 15.18 -18.30
C THR A 184 -14.55 14.45 -19.64
N ASN A 185 -13.55 14.61 -20.46
CA ASN A 185 -13.48 13.98 -21.78
C ASN A 185 -13.25 12.47 -21.68
N LEU A 186 -12.40 12.04 -20.76
CA LEU A 186 -12.14 10.60 -20.48
C LEU A 186 -13.41 9.89 -20.01
N LYS A 187 -14.16 10.45 -19.06
CA LYS A 187 -15.43 9.88 -18.59
C LYS A 187 -16.44 9.69 -19.71
N LYS A 188 -16.54 10.67 -20.64
CA LYS A 188 -17.40 10.53 -21.83
C LYS A 188 -16.92 9.43 -22.77
N ALA A 189 -15.62 9.36 -23.03
CA ALA A 189 -15.03 8.33 -23.88
C ALA A 189 -15.17 6.94 -23.26
N ASP A 190 -14.96 6.82 -21.95
CA ASP A 190 -15.09 5.58 -21.18
C ASP A 190 -16.52 5.03 -21.26
N THR A 191 -17.54 5.88 -21.04
CA THR A 191 -18.96 5.48 -21.17
C THR A 191 -19.26 4.87 -22.54
N LEU A 192 -18.71 5.43 -23.62
CA LEU A 192 -18.89 4.88 -24.95
C LEU A 192 -18.12 3.57 -25.13
N LEU A 193 -16.87 3.50 -24.65
CA LEU A 193 -16.04 2.30 -24.77
C LEU A 193 -16.61 1.14 -23.94
N GLN A 194 -17.13 1.37 -22.75
CA GLN A 194 -17.83 0.36 -21.95
C GLN A 194 -19.01 -0.25 -22.74
N LYS A 195 -19.82 0.62 -23.36
CA LYS A 195 -20.97 0.19 -24.17
C LYS A 195 -20.56 -0.67 -25.36
N VAL A 196 -19.54 -0.27 -26.12
CA VAL A 196 -19.15 -0.99 -27.35
C VAL A 196 -18.30 -2.24 -27.08
N LEU A 197 -17.56 -2.27 -25.97
CA LEU A 197 -16.83 -3.45 -25.49
C LEU A 197 -17.74 -4.44 -24.74
N GLY A 198 -18.92 -4.00 -24.29
CA GLY A 198 -19.83 -4.80 -23.45
C GLY A 198 -19.25 -5.13 -22.06
N LYS A 199 -18.38 -4.27 -21.55
CA LYS A 199 -17.67 -4.44 -20.27
C LYS A 199 -17.64 -3.14 -19.50
N GLU A 200 -17.94 -3.20 -18.20
CA GLU A 200 -17.77 -2.03 -17.31
C GLU A 200 -16.30 -1.73 -16.98
N THR A 201 -15.47 -2.78 -16.94
CA THR A 201 -14.04 -2.67 -16.68
C THR A 201 -13.28 -3.33 -17.82
N TYR A 202 -12.34 -2.61 -18.40
CA TYR A 202 -11.48 -3.05 -19.50
C TYR A 202 -10.11 -2.39 -19.37
N THR A 203 -9.09 -3.02 -19.94
CA THR A 203 -7.73 -2.46 -19.97
C THR A 203 -7.53 -1.54 -21.19
N GLY A 204 -6.53 -0.66 -21.14
CA GLY A 204 -6.13 0.11 -22.30
C GLY A 204 -5.79 -0.77 -23.52
N LYS A 205 -5.22 -1.97 -23.30
CA LYS A 205 -4.95 -2.94 -24.38
C LYS A 205 -6.21 -3.50 -25.01
N GLU A 206 -7.23 -3.80 -24.23
CA GLU A 206 -8.52 -4.24 -24.76
C GLU A 206 -9.18 -3.13 -25.58
N ALA A 207 -9.12 -1.89 -25.09
CA ALA A 207 -9.57 -0.72 -25.86
C ALA A 207 -8.73 -0.53 -27.15
N GLU A 208 -7.42 -0.76 -27.09
CA GLU A 208 -6.54 -0.68 -28.27
C GLU A 208 -6.86 -1.75 -29.30
N ALA A 209 -7.17 -2.95 -28.88
CA ALA A 209 -7.52 -4.09 -29.75
C ALA A 209 -8.91 -3.98 -30.38
N TYR A 210 -9.81 -3.15 -29.82
CA TYR A 210 -11.17 -2.99 -30.35
C TYR A 210 -11.17 -2.34 -31.74
N GLU A 211 -11.81 -2.96 -32.71
CA GLU A 211 -12.02 -2.41 -34.05
C GLU A 211 -13.25 -1.49 -34.08
N THR A 212 -13.01 -0.19 -34.27
CA THR A 212 -14.06 0.84 -34.26
C THR A 212 -14.95 0.76 -35.49
N LYS A 213 -16.26 0.86 -35.31
CA LYS A 213 -17.26 0.78 -36.38
C LYS A 213 -17.74 2.15 -36.83
N THR A 214 -17.58 3.16 -35.99
CA THR A 214 -18.05 4.53 -36.26
C THR A 214 -16.95 5.58 -36.04
N ASN A 215 -17.12 6.77 -36.60
CA ASN A 215 -16.19 7.89 -36.36
C ASN A 215 -16.21 8.35 -34.90
N GLU A 216 -17.35 8.22 -34.22
CA GLU A 216 -17.50 8.57 -32.82
C GLU A 216 -16.68 7.62 -31.94
N GLU A 217 -16.78 6.31 -32.17
CA GLU A 217 -15.95 5.28 -31.49
C GLU A 217 -14.46 5.51 -31.74
N LYS A 218 -14.07 5.81 -32.97
CA LYS A 218 -12.68 6.10 -33.34
C LYS A 218 -12.15 7.32 -32.57
N LYS A 219 -12.94 8.38 -32.45
CA LYS A 219 -12.57 9.58 -31.70
C LYS A 219 -12.45 9.30 -30.21
N ALA A 220 -13.43 8.61 -29.60
CA ALA A 220 -13.43 8.24 -28.20
C ALA A 220 -12.22 7.35 -27.86
N LYS A 221 -12.01 6.27 -28.63
CA LYS A 221 -10.84 5.37 -28.49
C LYS A 221 -9.52 6.14 -28.61
N GLY A 222 -9.38 6.98 -29.65
CA GLY A 222 -8.16 7.75 -29.88
C GLY A 222 -7.84 8.71 -28.73
N MET A 223 -8.86 9.38 -28.21
CA MET A 223 -8.71 10.29 -27.07
C MET A 223 -8.36 9.53 -25.79
N PHE A 224 -9.12 8.48 -25.45
CA PHE A 224 -8.88 7.66 -24.27
C PHE A 224 -7.47 7.08 -24.25
N LEU A 225 -7.08 6.42 -25.33
CA LEU A 225 -5.74 5.82 -25.45
C LEU A 225 -4.62 6.86 -25.50
N GLY A 226 -4.86 8.03 -26.10
CA GLY A 226 -3.88 9.11 -26.16
C GLY A 226 -3.52 9.63 -24.78
N ILE A 227 -4.49 9.81 -23.89
CA ILE A 227 -4.24 10.25 -22.51
C ILE A 227 -3.63 9.11 -21.70
N MET A 228 -4.17 7.91 -21.81
CA MET A 228 -3.72 6.73 -21.06
C MET A 228 -2.25 6.35 -21.36
N LYS A 229 -1.83 6.42 -22.62
CA LYS A 229 -0.43 6.15 -23.02
C LYS A 229 0.57 7.12 -22.40
N ASN A 230 0.14 8.37 -22.17
CA ASN A 230 0.98 9.39 -21.55
C ASN A 230 0.96 9.35 -20.02
N GLY A 231 -0.11 8.82 -19.41
CA GLY A 231 -0.35 8.93 -17.97
C GLY A 231 -0.13 7.64 -17.15
N GLY A 232 0.00 6.48 -17.78
CA GLY A 232 0.13 5.26 -16.95
C GLY A 232 0.35 3.96 -17.73
N GLY A 233 0.12 4.01 -19.03
CA GLY A 233 0.28 2.85 -19.89
C GLY A 233 -0.98 1.99 -20.02
N LEU A 234 -0.99 1.16 -21.05
CA LEU A 234 -2.17 0.42 -21.49
C LEU A 234 -2.52 -0.83 -20.64
N GLU A 235 -1.72 -1.14 -19.64
CA GLU A 235 -1.94 -2.28 -18.75
C GLU A 235 -3.01 -2.00 -17.68
N GLN A 236 -3.20 -0.73 -17.33
CA GLN A 236 -4.20 -0.31 -16.35
C GLN A 236 -5.62 -0.51 -16.88
N THR A 237 -6.57 -0.71 -15.97
CA THR A 237 -7.99 -0.66 -16.30
C THR A 237 -8.45 0.77 -16.51
N ASN A 238 -9.58 0.94 -17.20
CA ASN A 238 -10.23 2.23 -17.37
C ASN A 238 -10.54 2.89 -16.02
N LYS A 239 -11.04 2.12 -15.05
CA LYS A 239 -11.37 2.63 -13.71
C LYS A 239 -10.12 3.09 -12.96
N GLU A 240 -9.09 2.24 -12.83
CA GLU A 240 -7.83 2.61 -12.18
C GLU A 240 -7.22 3.87 -12.78
N PHE A 241 -7.27 3.99 -14.10
CA PHE A 241 -6.69 5.15 -14.78
C PHE A 241 -7.48 6.44 -14.53
N ILE A 242 -8.81 6.38 -14.63
CA ILE A 242 -9.68 7.54 -14.39
C ILE A 242 -9.62 7.96 -12.91
N ASP A 243 -9.72 7.01 -11.99
CA ASP A 243 -9.67 7.27 -10.55
C ASP A 243 -8.30 7.85 -10.16
N GLY A 244 -7.21 7.30 -10.67
CA GLY A 244 -5.86 7.85 -10.47
C GLY A 244 -5.70 9.27 -11.03
N LEU A 245 -6.32 9.59 -12.18
CA LEU A 245 -6.31 10.95 -12.72
C LEU A 245 -7.10 11.92 -11.84
N ILE A 246 -8.24 11.50 -11.30
CA ILE A 246 -9.07 12.30 -10.40
C ILE A 246 -8.29 12.58 -9.10
N GLU A 247 -7.69 11.56 -8.49
CA GLU A 247 -6.86 11.70 -7.28
C GLU A 247 -5.66 12.62 -7.52
N TYR A 248 -4.96 12.44 -8.64
CA TYR A 248 -3.84 13.30 -9.02
C TYR A 248 -4.28 14.76 -9.19
N THR A 249 -5.41 15.00 -9.88
CA THR A 249 -5.95 16.35 -10.08
C THR A 249 -6.33 16.98 -8.74
N ALA A 250 -7.03 16.25 -7.87
CA ALA A 250 -7.38 16.71 -6.52
C ALA A 250 -6.13 17.03 -5.67
N SER A 251 -5.08 16.21 -5.80
CA SER A 251 -3.81 16.47 -5.09
C SER A 251 -3.14 17.77 -5.55
N LEU A 252 -3.17 18.06 -6.85
CA LEU A 252 -2.66 19.33 -7.41
C LEU A 252 -3.49 20.52 -6.96
N GLU A 253 -4.82 20.38 -6.88
CA GLU A 253 -5.71 21.42 -6.36
C GLU A 253 -5.40 21.75 -4.90
N LYS A 254 -5.25 20.73 -4.04
CA LYS A 254 -4.85 20.92 -2.64
C LYS A 254 -3.49 21.62 -2.53
N LYS A 255 -2.51 21.26 -3.37
CA LYS A 255 -1.20 21.92 -3.41
C LYS A 255 -1.28 23.36 -3.89
N GLU A 256 -2.07 23.64 -4.90
CA GLU A 256 -2.25 25.00 -5.43
C GLU A 256 -2.98 25.90 -4.43
N ASP A 257 -4.02 25.38 -3.77
CA ASP A 257 -4.73 26.09 -2.71
C ASP A 257 -3.79 26.42 -1.54
N ALA A 258 -2.96 25.48 -1.15
CA ALA A 258 -2.00 25.63 -0.05
C ALA A 258 -0.94 26.71 -0.30
N LYS A 259 -0.70 27.16 -1.53
CA LYS A 259 0.21 28.28 -1.82
C LYS A 259 -0.29 29.59 -1.21
N ASN A 260 -1.60 29.78 -1.19
CA ASN A 260 -2.24 31.04 -0.85
C ASN A 260 -3.04 30.98 0.46
N ASN A 261 -3.51 29.80 0.85
CA ASN A 261 -4.39 29.60 1.97
C ASN A 261 -3.74 28.67 3.03
N PRO A 262 -3.76 29.07 4.31
CA PRO A 262 -3.39 28.17 5.39
C PRO A 262 -4.28 26.92 5.39
N PRO A 263 -3.73 25.76 5.79
CA PRO A 263 -4.53 24.54 5.89
C PRO A 263 -5.67 24.69 6.88
N VAL A 264 -6.84 24.15 6.52
CA VAL A 264 -7.99 24.11 7.42
C VAL A 264 -7.73 23.03 8.48
N ALA A 265 -8.03 23.35 9.74
CA ALA A 265 -7.89 22.41 10.85
C ALA A 265 -9.07 21.40 10.87
N TYR A 266 -9.18 20.56 9.84
CA TYR A 266 -10.27 19.58 9.75
C TYR A 266 -10.26 18.61 10.91
N ARG A 267 -9.09 18.06 11.23
CA ARG A 267 -8.91 17.04 12.25
C ARG A 267 -9.30 17.54 13.63
N SER A 268 -8.69 18.60 14.12
CA SER A 268 -8.91 19.11 15.49
C SER A 268 -10.36 19.55 15.75
N ASN A 269 -11.06 20.05 14.72
CA ASN A 269 -12.47 20.43 14.80
C ASN A 269 -13.43 19.22 14.91
N ILE A 270 -12.97 18.02 14.59
CA ILE A 270 -13.76 16.79 14.63
C ILE A 270 -13.34 15.91 15.80
N THR A 271 -12.06 15.64 15.96
CA THR A 271 -11.55 14.74 17.01
C THR A 271 -11.66 15.36 18.41
N GLY A 272 -11.52 16.68 18.52
CA GLY A 272 -11.71 17.45 19.77
C GLY A 272 -10.64 17.19 20.83
N ASP A 273 -9.52 16.56 20.47
CA ASP A 273 -8.37 16.32 21.33
C ASP A 273 -7.33 17.45 21.23
N ASP A 274 -6.42 17.50 22.19
CA ASP A 274 -5.24 18.37 22.12
C ASP A 274 -4.19 17.74 21.18
N GLU A 275 -4.11 18.24 19.97
CA GLU A 275 -3.22 17.74 18.92
C GLU A 275 -1.74 17.80 19.29
N ASN A 276 -1.35 18.73 20.18
CA ASN A 276 0.04 18.90 20.64
C ASN A 276 0.38 18.05 21.88
N ASN A 277 -0.56 17.23 22.36
CA ASN A 277 -0.38 16.40 23.53
C ASN A 277 -0.56 14.92 23.21
N LEU A 278 0.55 14.18 23.07
CA LEU A 278 0.52 12.74 22.81
C LEU A 278 -0.24 11.93 23.89
N ASN A 279 -0.30 12.44 25.14
CA ASN A 279 -0.94 11.75 26.26
C ASN A 279 -2.47 11.90 26.28
N ASP A 280 -3.01 12.84 25.53
CA ASP A 280 -4.44 12.95 25.29
C ASP A 280 -4.84 11.92 24.22
N ARG A 281 -5.12 10.67 24.64
CA ARG A 281 -5.31 9.49 23.78
C ARG A 281 -6.77 9.06 23.60
N ASN A 282 -7.66 9.49 24.51
CA ASN A 282 -9.04 9.02 24.58
C ASN A 282 -9.95 9.85 23.67
N TYR A 283 -9.63 9.86 22.38
CA TYR A 283 -10.38 10.52 21.32
C TYR A 283 -10.70 9.51 20.21
N GLY A 284 -11.52 9.93 19.25
CA GLY A 284 -11.94 9.06 18.17
C GLY A 284 -13.33 8.46 18.41
N ASN A 285 -13.68 7.49 17.58
CA ASN A 285 -14.91 6.70 17.68
C ASN A 285 -14.73 5.29 17.09
N ASN A 286 -15.77 4.47 17.10
CA ASN A 286 -15.73 3.10 16.60
C ASN A 286 -16.25 2.93 15.15
N ASP A 287 -16.43 4.01 14.38
CA ASP A 287 -16.82 3.95 12.98
C ASP A 287 -15.61 3.63 12.08
N LEU A 288 -15.44 2.36 11.77
CA LEU A 288 -14.33 1.84 10.97
C LEU A 288 -14.59 1.90 9.46
N LEU A 289 -15.85 2.09 9.04
CA LEU A 289 -16.22 2.25 7.63
C LEU A 289 -16.00 3.70 7.18
N ALA A 290 -16.53 4.66 7.93
CA ALA A 290 -16.47 6.08 7.65
C ALA A 290 -16.66 6.43 6.14
N SER A 291 -15.90 7.40 5.61
CA SER A 291 -16.13 7.90 4.26
C SER A 291 -15.17 7.39 3.17
N THR A 292 -14.07 6.75 3.56
CA THR A 292 -12.97 6.39 2.63
C THR A 292 -12.39 4.99 2.87
N PRO A 293 -13.21 3.92 2.95
CA PRO A 293 -12.73 2.60 3.37
C PRO A 293 -12.09 1.78 2.24
N MET A 294 -11.99 2.29 1.01
CA MET A 294 -11.58 1.51 -0.16
C MET A 294 -10.18 0.92 0.02
N HIS A 295 -9.23 1.77 0.36
CA HIS A 295 -7.82 1.40 0.42
C HIS A 295 -7.56 0.38 1.54
N GLY A 296 -8.01 0.63 2.76
CA GLY A 296 -7.81 -0.30 3.88
C GLY A 296 -8.59 -1.61 3.72
N THR A 297 -9.79 -1.58 3.12
CA THR A 297 -10.53 -2.80 2.76
C THR A 297 -9.72 -3.67 1.81
N HIS A 298 -9.10 -3.06 0.80
CA HIS A 298 -8.28 -3.77 -0.17
C HIS A 298 -7.02 -4.38 0.48
N CYS A 299 -6.31 -3.61 1.31
CA CYS A 299 -5.14 -4.08 2.07
C CYS A 299 -5.48 -5.24 3.01
N ALA A 300 -6.60 -5.17 3.73
CA ALA A 300 -7.07 -6.23 4.62
C ALA A 300 -7.34 -7.54 3.86
N GLY A 301 -7.95 -7.44 2.68
CA GLY A 301 -8.23 -8.60 1.83
C GLY A 301 -6.96 -9.26 1.29
N ILE A 302 -5.94 -8.49 0.88
CA ILE A 302 -4.65 -9.06 0.48
C ILE A 302 -4.05 -9.90 1.62
N ILE A 303 -4.11 -9.41 2.85
CA ILE A 303 -3.57 -10.16 4.01
C ILE A 303 -4.34 -11.45 4.24
N ALA A 304 -5.68 -11.39 4.30
CA ALA A 304 -6.45 -12.46 4.93
C ALA A 304 -7.87 -12.68 4.41
N ALA A 305 -8.27 -12.19 3.22
CA ALA A 305 -9.57 -12.55 2.63
C ALA A 305 -9.78 -14.07 2.70
N VAL A 306 -10.99 -14.50 3.02
CA VAL A 306 -11.32 -15.92 3.26
C VAL A 306 -10.90 -16.78 2.06
N ARG A 307 -10.02 -17.74 2.32
CA ARG A 307 -9.45 -18.58 1.26
C ARG A 307 -10.37 -19.74 0.89
N ASN A 308 -10.30 -20.15 -0.38
CA ASN A 308 -10.96 -21.35 -0.93
C ASN A 308 -12.49 -21.35 -0.81
N ASN A 309 -13.13 -20.21 -0.67
CA ASN A 309 -14.59 -20.06 -0.59
C ASN A 309 -15.27 -19.85 -1.95
N LYS A 310 -14.50 -19.84 -3.06
CA LYS A 310 -14.94 -19.60 -4.44
C LYS A 310 -15.49 -18.19 -4.68
N LYS A 311 -15.12 -17.23 -3.86
CA LYS A 311 -15.47 -15.80 -3.98
C LYS A 311 -14.20 -15.00 -4.17
N GLY A 312 -14.29 -13.88 -4.86
CA GLY A 312 -13.23 -12.90 -5.00
C GLY A 312 -11.83 -13.43 -5.21
N GLY A 313 -10.92 -13.05 -4.32
CA GLY A 313 -9.52 -13.47 -4.27
C GLY A 313 -9.14 -13.99 -2.88
N ASP A 314 -8.26 -14.97 -2.83
CA ASP A 314 -7.75 -15.53 -1.58
C ASP A 314 -6.72 -14.59 -0.92
N GLY A 315 -6.80 -14.38 0.38
CA GLY A 315 -5.76 -13.69 1.17
C GLY A 315 -4.46 -14.49 1.24
N MET A 316 -3.37 -13.86 1.67
CA MET A 316 -2.06 -14.50 1.81
C MET A 316 -2.03 -15.54 2.93
N ALA A 317 -2.73 -15.30 4.04
CA ALA A 317 -2.77 -16.18 5.21
C ALA A 317 -4.21 -16.54 5.59
N ASP A 318 -4.45 -17.82 5.91
CA ASP A 318 -5.79 -18.40 6.13
C ASP A 318 -6.24 -18.42 7.60
N ASN A 319 -5.31 -18.22 8.55
CA ASN A 319 -5.62 -18.25 9.98
C ASN A 319 -5.20 -16.94 10.66
N VAL A 320 -5.80 -15.85 10.21
CA VAL A 320 -5.54 -14.49 10.67
C VAL A 320 -6.82 -13.88 11.24
N SER A 321 -6.67 -13.00 12.23
CA SER A 321 -7.68 -11.99 12.56
C SER A 321 -7.18 -10.62 12.15
N ILE A 322 -8.04 -9.80 11.56
CA ILE A 322 -7.74 -8.42 11.16
C ILE A 322 -8.33 -7.46 12.20
N MET A 323 -7.47 -6.66 12.83
CA MET A 323 -7.86 -5.50 13.64
C MET A 323 -7.88 -4.27 12.74
N ALA A 324 -9.03 -3.64 12.61
CA ALA A 324 -9.22 -2.47 11.77
C ALA A 324 -8.88 -1.19 12.56
N ILE A 325 -7.95 -0.38 12.06
CA ILE A 325 -7.58 0.89 12.69
C ILE A 325 -7.61 1.98 11.64
N ARG A 326 -8.49 2.96 11.83
CA ARG A 326 -8.62 4.09 10.94
C ARG A 326 -7.83 5.28 11.49
N ALA A 327 -6.79 5.71 10.77
CA ALA A 327 -5.91 6.82 11.17
C ALA A 327 -5.42 7.65 9.97
N VAL A 328 -5.83 7.30 8.74
CA VAL A 328 -5.35 7.94 7.51
C VAL A 328 -6.53 8.61 6.79
N PRO A 329 -6.53 9.94 6.66
CA PRO A 329 -7.52 10.68 5.88
C PRO A 329 -7.17 10.67 4.39
N ASP A 330 -8.00 11.31 3.56
CA ASP A 330 -7.62 11.71 2.22
C ASP A 330 -6.73 12.98 2.30
N GLY A 331 -5.41 12.76 2.35
CA GLY A 331 -4.36 13.71 2.67
C GLY A 331 -3.29 13.04 3.54
N ASP A 332 -2.45 13.83 4.22
CA ASP A 332 -1.41 13.25 5.08
C ASP A 332 -1.94 12.99 6.50
N GLU A 333 -1.64 11.81 7.00
CA GLU A 333 -1.89 11.40 8.38
C GLU A 333 -1.13 12.28 9.41
N HIS A 334 -1.67 12.38 10.63
CA HIS A 334 -1.02 13.06 11.73
C HIS A 334 -0.13 12.11 12.55
N ASP A 335 1.06 12.56 12.94
CA ASP A 335 2.01 11.77 13.74
C ASP A 335 1.41 11.26 15.04
N LYS A 336 0.55 12.07 15.69
CA LYS A 336 -0.17 11.71 16.91
C LYS A 336 -1.07 10.51 16.70
N ASP A 337 -1.86 10.52 15.61
CA ASP A 337 -2.80 9.44 15.32
C ASP A 337 -2.08 8.13 15.01
N ILE A 338 -0.99 8.21 14.24
CA ILE A 338 -0.17 7.03 13.91
C ILE A 338 0.52 6.47 15.16
N ALA A 339 1.10 7.33 16.01
CA ALA A 339 1.73 6.90 17.26
C ALA A 339 0.74 6.20 18.19
N ASN A 340 -0.47 6.77 18.34
CA ASN A 340 -1.53 6.16 19.15
C ASN A 340 -2.12 4.90 18.52
N ALA A 341 -2.29 4.86 17.20
CA ALA A 341 -2.75 3.68 16.46
C ALA A 341 -1.79 2.49 16.62
N ILE A 342 -0.47 2.72 16.51
CA ILE A 342 0.54 1.68 16.75
C ILE A 342 0.45 1.18 18.20
N ARG A 343 0.36 2.08 19.20
CA ARG A 343 0.24 1.69 20.60
C ARG A 343 -1.03 0.91 20.88
N TYR A 344 -2.17 1.37 20.35
CA TYR A 344 -3.45 0.68 20.47
C TYR A 344 -3.37 -0.75 19.89
N ALA A 345 -2.81 -0.90 18.69
CA ALA A 345 -2.62 -2.22 18.07
C ALA A 345 -1.79 -3.16 18.95
N VAL A 346 -0.69 -2.64 19.51
CA VAL A 346 0.22 -3.40 20.39
C VAL A 346 -0.47 -3.80 21.69
N ASP A 347 -1.18 -2.86 22.34
CA ASP A 347 -1.85 -3.07 23.62
C ASP A 347 -3.01 -4.09 23.51
N ASN A 348 -3.64 -4.17 22.32
CA ASN A 348 -4.67 -5.15 21.98
C ASN A 348 -4.10 -6.45 21.37
N GLY A 349 -2.78 -6.65 21.42
CA GLY A 349 -2.14 -7.92 21.13
C GLY A 349 -1.84 -8.21 19.66
N ALA A 350 -1.84 -7.20 18.79
CA ALA A 350 -1.35 -7.36 17.42
C ALA A 350 0.09 -7.89 17.41
N GLN A 351 0.36 -8.82 16.50
CA GLN A 351 1.69 -9.39 16.30
C GLN A 351 2.38 -8.78 15.07
N ILE A 352 1.57 -8.28 14.14
CA ILE A 352 2.01 -7.59 12.93
C ILE A 352 1.14 -6.36 12.74
N ILE A 353 1.72 -5.26 12.30
CA ILE A 353 1.04 -4.02 11.91
C ILE A 353 1.37 -3.75 10.46
N SER A 354 0.35 -3.64 9.60
CA SER A 354 0.46 -3.25 8.19
C SER A 354 0.14 -1.77 8.05
N MET A 355 1.05 -1.02 7.42
CA MET A 355 1.00 0.44 7.26
C MET A 355 1.23 0.79 5.80
N SER A 356 0.13 0.96 5.06
CA SER A 356 0.14 1.23 3.62
C SER A 356 -0.05 2.74 3.31
N PHE A 357 0.62 3.60 4.03
CA PHE A 357 0.58 5.06 3.91
C PHE A 357 1.99 5.64 4.08
N GLY A 358 2.14 6.94 3.89
CA GLY A 358 3.40 7.63 4.14
C GLY A 358 3.37 9.08 3.66
N LYS A 359 4.25 9.90 4.24
CA LYS A 359 4.35 11.34 3.98
C LYS A 359 5.80 11.84 4.00
N ASP A 360 6.03 12.97 3.36
CA ASP A 360 7.38 13.56 3.26
C ASP A 360 7.82 14.31 4.53
N PHE A 361 6.89 14.68 5.42
CA PHE A 361 7.14 15.46 6.62
C PHE A 361 6.58 14.76 7.86
N SER A 362 7.29 14.84 8.98
CA SER A 362 6.88 14.26 10.27
C SER A 362 7.40 15.16 11.40
N PRO A 363 6.69 16.26 11.70
CA PRO A 363 7.14 17.24 12.70
C PRO A 363 7.28 16.64 14.09
N GLU A 364 6.42 15.70 14.44
CA GLU A 364 6.44 14.99 15.72
C GLU A 364 6.96 13.55 15.56
N LYS A 365 7.99 13.38 14.70
CA LYS A 365 8.60 12.08 14.37
C LYS A 365 8.94 11.24 15.60
N GLU A 366 9.44 11.86 16.68
CA GLU A 366 9.80 11.15 17.91
C GLU A 366 8.60 10.42 18.55
N TRP A 367 7.37 10.90 18.39
CA TRP A 367 6.19 10.19 18.89
C TRP A 367 5.97 8.86 18.17
N VAL A 368 6.15 8.87 16.85
CA VAL A 368 6.03 7.68 16.02
C VAL A 368 7.22 6.74 16.25
N ASP A 369 8.45 7.28 16.36
CA ASP A 369 9.65 6.51 16.69
C ASP A 369 9.52 5.80 18.05
N ASP A 370 8.95 6.48 19.06
CA ASP A 370 8.67 5.89 20.37
C ASP A 370 7.61 4.79 20.29
N ALA A 371 6.60 4.94 19.44
CA ALA A 371 5.60 3.91 19.23
C ALA A 371 6.21 2.68 18.52
N ILE A 372 7.11 2.89 17.55
CA ILE A 372 7.85 1.81 16.89
C ILE A 372 8.78 1.08 17.89
N ARG A 373 9.48 1.82 18.76
CA ARG A 373 10.28 1.25 19.86
C ARG A 373 9.42 0.46 20.85
N TYR A 374 8.24 0.98 21.17
CA TYR A 374 7.28 0.27 22.01
C TYR A 374 6.83 -1.05 21.37
N ALA A 375 6.47 -1.03 20.09
CA ALA A 375 6.13 -2.23 19.33
C ALA A 375 7.28 -3.26 19.32
N ALA A 376 8.52 -2.80 19.13
CA ALA A 376 9.70 -3.68 19.23
C ALA A 376 9.83 -4.32 20.61
N SER A 377 9.60 -3.56 21.70
CA SER A 377 9.65 -4.05 23.07
C SER A 377 8.59 -5.12 23.39
N LYS A 378 7.50 -5.11 22.62
CA LYS A 378 6.38 -6.08 22.69
C LYS A 378 6.46 -7.15 21.60
N ASN A 379 7.56 -7.19 20.86
CA ASN A 379 7.78 -8.19 19.81
C ASN A 379 6.78 -8.11 18.65
N VAL A 380 6.38 -6.91 18.24
CA VAL A 380 5.45 -6.65 17.13
C VAL A 380 6.24 -6.21 15.90
N LEU A 381 5.99 -6.84 14.76
CA LEU A 381 6.56 -6.48 13.46
C LEU A 381 5.71 -5.38 12.82
N LEU A 382 6.36 -4.36 12.26
CA LEU A 382 5.73 -3.37 11.41
C LEU A 382 6.14 -3.58 9.95
N VAL A 383 5.19 -3.48 9.03
CA VAL A 383 5.41 -3.56 7.59
C VAL A 383 4.91 -2.26 6.98
N HIS A 384 5.76 -1.56 6.23
CA HIS A 384 5.50 -0.23 5.72
C HIS A 384 5.72 -0.15 4.20
N ALA A 385 4.86 0.57 3.50
CA ALA A 385 4.96 0.83 2.07
C ALA A 385 6.05 1.88 1.78
N ALA A 386 6.86 1.66 0.74
CA ALA A 386 7.95 2.58 0.38
C ALA A 386 7.47 3.91 -0.22
N GLY A 387 6.23 3.99 -0.74
CA GLY A 387 5.67 5.14 -1.45
C GLY A 387 5.70 5.00 -2.97
N ASN A 388 4.99 5.89 -3.67
CA ASN A 388 4.64 5.74 -5.10
C ASN A 388 5.11 6.90 -6.00
N ASP A 389 6.19 7.60 -5.60
CA ASP A 389 6.68 8.80 -6.30
C ASP A 389 7.90 8.53 -7.18
N ALA A 390 8.29 7.26 -7.35
CA ALA A 390 9.52 6.84 -8.02
C ALA A 390 10.80 7.50 -7.43
N LYS A 391 10.81 7.85 -6.14
CA LYS A 391 11.89 8.55 -5.45
C LYS A 391 12.90 7.57 -4.82
N ASN A 392 14.14 8.02 -4.71
CA ASN A 392 15.18 7.35 -3.92
C ASN A 392 15.03 7.71 -2.43
N VAL A 393 14.47 6.81 -1.61
CA VAL A 393 14.26 7.05 -0.17
C VAL A 393 15.53 6.91 0.69
N ASP A 394 16.68 6.58 0.10
CA ASP A 394 17.98 6.74 0.74
C ASP A 394 18.39 8.22 0.84
N THR A 395 17.84 9.09 -0.01
CA THR A 395 18.20 10.51 -0.13
C THR A 395 17.01 11.45 0.05
N THR A 396 15.79 10.92 0.05
CA THR A 396 14.54 11.66 0.31
C THR A 396 13.84 11.08 1.53
N TYR A 397 12.74 11.72 1.92
CA TYR A 397 11.99 11.28 3.09
C TYR A 397 10.73 10.53 2.67
N ASN A 398 10.40 9.49 3.44
CA ASN A 398 9.11 8.83 3.51
C ASN A 398 8.91 8.35 4.95
N PHE A 399 7.93 8.90 5.66
CA PHE A 399 7.66 8.59 7.06
C PHE A 399 6.39 7.74 7.18
N PRO A 400 6.35 6.81 8.19
CA PRO A 400 7.39 6.48 9.15
C PRO A 400 8.58 5.76 8.50
N ASN A 401 9.79 5.93 9.02
CA ASN A 401 10.97 5.23 8.53
C ASN A 401 11.74 4.56 9.67
N PRO A 402 12.65 3.63 9.38
CA PRO A 402 13.38 2.91 10.42
C PRO A 402 14.50 3.71 11.08
N ILE A 403 14.77 4.95 10.68
CA ILE A 403 15.90 5.75 11.16
C ILE A 403 15.46 6.54 12.38
N PHE A 404 16.05 6.25 13.54
CA PHE A 404 15.87 7.01 14.77
C PHE A 404 17.02 8.00 14.97
N LYS A 405 16.82 9.00 15.84
CA LYS A 405 17.90 9.92 16.25
C LYS A 405 19.14 9.16 16.76
N ASN A 406 18.93 8.05 17.48
CA ASN A 406 19.98 7.19 18.01
C ASN A 406 19.72 5.72 17.64
N GLY A 407 20.03 5.35 16.40
CA GLY A 407 19.91 3.97 15.95
C GLY A 407 18.84 3.72 14.90
N ARG A 408 18.38 2.48 14.82
CA ARG A 408 17.48 2.03 13.77
C ARG A 408 16.46 1.02 14.30
N ALA A 409 15.25 1.03 13.79
CA ALA A 409 14.24 0.02 14.08
C ALA A 409 14.68 -1.36 13.58
N THR A 410 14.54 -2.36 14.43
CA THR A 410 14.85 -3.76 14.11
C THR A 410 13.61 -4.58 13.74
N ASN A 411 12.44 -3.99 13.91
CA ASN A 411 11.13 -4.60 13.74
C ASN A 411 10.27 -3.91 12.66
N LEU A 412 10.88 -3.13 11.76
CA LEU A 412 10.18 -2.48 10.65
C LEU A 412 10.76 -2.95 9.32
N ILE A 413 9.89 -3.30 8.38
CA ILE A 413 10.21 -3.69 7.00
C ILE A 413 9.62 -2.65 6.06
N THR A 414 10.44 -2.09 5.17
CA THR A 414 9.99 -1.20 4.09
C THR A 414 9.89 -1.98 2.77
N VAL A 415 8.75 -1.87 2.09
CA VAL A 415 8.39 -2.71 0.94
C VAL A 415 8.22 -1.88 -0.33
N GLY A 416 9.02 -2.17 -1.36
CA GLY A 416 8.85 -1.67 -2.71
C GLY A 416 7.88 -2.53 -3.53
N ALA A 417 7.30 -1.95 -4.59
CA ALA A 417 6.35 -2.64 -5.46
C ALA A 417 7.03 -3.28 -6.67
N SER A 418 6.71 -4.55 -6.92
CA SER A 418 7.02 -5.26 -8.16
C SER A 418 5.74 -5.58 -8.95
N GLY A 419 5.92 -5.72 -10.25
CA GLY A 419 4.92 -6.33 -11.11
C GLY A 419 5.45 -7.61 -11.73
N ASP A 420 4.86 -8.01 -12.84
CA ASP A 420 5.30 -9.11 -13.69
C ASP A 420 5.80 -8.56 -15.04
N LYS A 421 6.66 -9.29 -15.74
CA LYS A 421 7.13 -8.91 -17.09
C LYS A 421 5.99 -8.64 -18.07
N LYS A 422 4.84 -9.26 -17.83
CA LYS A 422 3.62 -9.12 -18.64
C LYS A 422 2.67 -8.07 -18.07
N ASN A 423 2.94 -7.59 -16.83
CA ASN A 423 2.06 -6.70 -16.08
C ASN A 423 2.89 -5.75 -15.21
N GLY A 424 3.18 -4.55 -15.69
CA GLY A 424 3.86 -3.47 -14.96
C GLY A 424 5.38 -3.59 -14.82
N GLY A 425 6.00 -4.66 -15.36
CA GLY A 425 7.45 -4.90 -15.24
C GLY A 425 7.87 -5.48 -13.89
N LEU A 426 9.13 -5.91 -13.76
CA LEU A 426 9.64 -6.51 -12.52
C LEU A 426 9.75 -5.51 -11.36
N THR A 427 9.98 -4.23 -11.65
CA THR A 427 9.85 -3.12 -10.71
C THR A 427 8.75 -2.20 -11.22
N ALA A 428 7.81 -1.84 -10.37
CA ALA A 428 6.76 -0.91 -10.73
C ALA A 428 7.35 0.49 -10.96
N SER A 429 6.90 1.16 -12.03
CA SER A 429 7.46 2.44 -12.46
C SER A 429 7.21 3.59 -11.47
N PHE A 430 6.25 3.43 -10.59
CA PHE A 430 5.89 4.38 -9.53
C PHE A 430 6.61 4.10 -8.20
N SER A 431 7.14 2.88 -7.99
CA SER A 431 7.66 2.48 -6.68
C SER A 431 8.79 3.38 -6.22
N ASN A 432 8.74 3.88 -5.00
CA ASN A 432 9.93 4.37 -4.34
C ASN A 432 10.92 3.22 -4.16
N TYR A 433 12.19 3.55 -4.11
CA TYR A 433 13.31 2.61 -4.03
C TYR A 433 14.42 3.15 -3.13
N GLY A 434 15.32 2.29 -2.69
CA GLY A 434 16.47 2.68 -1.89
C GLY A 434 17.30 1.46 -1.56
N LYS A 435 18.61 1.55 -1.80
CA LYS A 435 19.55 0.46 -1.53
C LYS A 435 19.64 0.10 -0.06
N ASN A 436 19.43 1.08 0.83
CA ASN A 436 19.53 0.92 2.28
C ASN A 436 18.15 0.90 2.95
N GLU A 437 17.19 1.68 2.42
CA GLU A 437 15.92 1.96 3.09
C GLU A 437 14.75 1.11 2.58
N VAL A 438 14.85 0.48 1.42
CA VAL A 438 13.86 -0.49 0.94
C VAL A 438 14.39 -1.91 1.16
N ASP A 439 13.78 -2.64 2.09
CA ASP A 439 14.27 -3.99 2.47
C ASP A 439 14.04 -5.01 1.36
N VAL A 440 12.84 -5.05 0.75
CA VAL A 440 12.43 -6.09 -0.21
C VAL A 440 11.39 -5.54 -1.19
N PHE A 441 11.29 -6.14 -2.37
CA PHE A 441 10.20 -5.89 -3.32
C PHE A 441 9.16 -7.02 -3.27
N ALA A 442 7.88 -6.65 -3.37
CA ALA A 442 6.75 -7.58 -3.37
C ALA A 442 5.72 -7.19 -4.46
N PRO A 443 4.88 -8.14 -4.92
CA PRO A 443 3.83 -7.84 -5.90
C PRO A 443 2.93 -6.68 -5.46
N GLY A 444 2.84 -5.64 -6.30
CA GLY A 444 2.08 -4.42 -6.03
C GLY A 444 1.39 -3.84 -7.26
N VAL A 445 1.34 -4.55 -8.40
CA VAL A 445 0.71 -4.07 -9.64
C VAL A 445 -0.50 -4.95 -9.99
N ASN A 446 -1.68 -4.34 -10.16
CA ASN A 446 -2.93 -5.04 -10.45
C ASN A 446 -3.19 -6.20 -9.46
N ILE A 447 -3.13 -5.90 -8.20
CA ILE A 447 -3.39 -6.87 -7.12
C ILE A 447 -4.89 -6.91 -6.86
N PHE A 448 -5.51 -8.06 -7.13
CA PHE A 448 -6.93 -8.26 -6.97
C PHE A 448 -7.30 -8.59 -5.52
N SER A 449 -8.23 -7.83 -4.93
CA SER A 449 -8.64 -7.99 -3.53
C SER A 449 -10.05 -7.43 -3.29
N THR A 450 -10.49 -7.42 -2.03
CA THR A 450 -11.78 -6.91 -1.56
C THR A 450 -11.92 -5.40 -1.75
N LEU A 451 -13.13 -4.94 -2.09
CA LEU A 451 -13.50 -3.53 -2.20
C LEU A 451 -14.76 -3.26 -1.37
N PRO A 452 -15.01 -2.03 -0.90
CA PRO A 452 -16.22 -1.70 -0.14
C PRO A 452 -17.50 -1.98 -0.92
N GLY A 453 -18.56 -2.31 -0.21
CA GLY A 453 -19.88 -2.59 -0.76
C GLY A 453 -20.32 -4.03 -0.52
N GLY A 454 -19.73 -4.69 0.48
CA GLY A 454 -20.17 -5.97 1.03
C GLY A 454 -19.66 -7.21 0.28
N ASP A 455 -19.65 -7.19 -1.05
CA ASP A 455 -19.32 -8.32 -1.92
C ASP A 455 -18.52 -7.93 -3.17
N LYS A 456 -17.87 -6.75 -3.15
CA LYS A 456 -17.12 -6.24 -4.30
C LYS A 456 -15.65 -6.57 -4.21
N TYR A 457 -15.06 -6.75 -5.39
CA TYR A 457 -13.64 -7.07 -5.56
C TYR A 457 -13.09 -6.35 -6.80
N GLY A 458 -11.82 -5.98 -6.75
CA GLY A 458 -11.15 -5.34 -7.88
C GLY A 458 -9.64 -5.27 -7.70
N PRO A 459 -8.92 -4.93 -8.77
CA PRO A 459 -7.48 -4.73 -8.73
C PRO A 459 -7.14 -3.30 -8.29
N LEU A 460 -6.06 -3.15 -7.52
CA LEU A 460 -5.38 -1.87 -7.26
C LEU A 460 -3.87 -2.06 -7.45
N SER A 461 -3.17 -0.92 -7.65
CA SER A 461 -1.72 -0.90 -7.81
C SER A 461 -1.09 0.11 -6.85
N GLY A 462 0.04 -0.25 -6.25
CA GLY A 462 0.78 0.60 -5.31
C GLY A 462 1.74 -0.21 -4.44
N THR A 463 2.70 0.47 -3.82
CA THR A 463 3.47 -0.10 -2.70
C THR A 463 2.54 -0.44 -1.53
N SER A 464 1.38 0.23 -1.47
CA SER A 464 0.27 -0.07 -0.57
C SER A 464 -0.29 -1.48 -0.73
N MET A 465 -0.19 -2.09 -1.93
CA MET A 465 -0.61 -3.48 -2.19
C MET A 465 0.55 -4.45 -1.96
N ALA A 466 1.79 -4.01 -2.15
CA ALA A 466 2.99 -4.80 -1.85
C ALA A 466 3.21 -4.99 -0.34
N CYS A 467 2.94 -3.97 0.46
CA CYS A 467 3.04 -3.99 1.92
C CYS A 467 2.20 -5.12 2.55
N PRO A 468 0.87 -5.23 2.29
CA PRO A 468 0.04 -6.30 2.85
C PRO A 468 0.40 -7.70 2.31
N VAL A 469 1.00 -7.84 1.12
CA VAL A 469 1.56 -9.13 0.68
C VAL A 469 2.66 -9.58 1.64
N VAL A 470 3.58 -8.69 2.02
CA VAL A 470 4.65 -8.99 3.00
C VAL A 470 4.08 -9.22 4.39
N ALA A 471 3.13 -8.41 4.85
CA ALA A 471 2.45 -8.59 6.13
C ALA A 471 1.73 -9.96 6.19
N GLY A 472 1.07 -10.37 5.11
CA GLY A 472 0.43 -11.67 5.00
C GLY A 472 1.41 -12.85 4.98
N ILE A 473 2.58 -12.71 4.33
CA ILE A 473 3.64 -13.71 4.40
C ILE A 473 4.21 -13.80 5.82
N ALA A 474 4.44 -12.68 6.49
CA ALA A 474 4.88 -12.67 7.89
C ALA A 474 3.84 -13.34 8.81
N ALA A 475 2.54 -13.10 8.58
CA ALA A 475 1.45 -13.78 9.28
C ALA A 475 1.46 -15.29 9.02
N LEU A 476 1.67 -15.73 7.77
CA LEU A 476 1.82 -17.13 7.43
C LEU A 476 3.01 -17.79 8.16
N MET A 477 4.11 -17.05 8.34
CA MET A 477 5.26 -17.56 9.13
C MET A 477 4.88 -17.74 10.59
N LEU A 478 4.26 -16.74 11.23
CA LEU A 478 3.82 -16.83 12.63
C LEU A 478 2.74 -17.88 12.85
N GLN A 479 1.86 -18.07 11.89
CA GLN A 479 0.81 -19.08 11.93
C GLN A 479 1.39 -20.49 12.16
N TYR A 480 2.52 -20.80 11.56
CA TYR A 480 3.18 -22.10 11.67
C TYR A 480 4.37 -22.12 12.63
N TYR A 481 5.00 -20.98 12.86
CA TYR A 481 6.14 -20.83 13.77
C TYR A 481 5.88 -19.67 14.76
N PRO A 482 4.93 -19.85 15.71
CA PRO A 482 4.42 -18.77 16.55
C PRO A 482 5.40 -18.21 17.58
N ASN A 483 6.57 -18.80 17.71
CA ASN A 483 7.63 -18.36 18.62
C ASN A 483 8.68 -17.46 17.92
N LEU A 484 8.53 -17.19 16.62
CA LEU A 484 9.41 -16.25 15.93
C LEU A 484 9.24 -14.85 16.51
N THR A 485 10.35 -14.20 16.78
CA THR A 485 10.35 -12.78 17.18
C THR A 485 10.16 -11.86 15.97
N ALA A 486 9.76 -10.60 16.21
CA ALA A 486 9.64 -9.60 15.15
C ALA A 486 10.96 -9.42 14.39
N VAL A 487 12.08 -9.43 15.09
CA VAL A 487 13.43 -9.39 14.48
C VAL A 487 13.69 -10.62 13.61
N GLN A 488 13.31 -11.81 14.07
CA GLN A 488 13.44 -13.04 13.28
C GLN A 488 12.51 -13.06 12.09
N LEU A 489 11.28 -12.52 12.21
CA LEU A 489 10.37 -12.38 11.07
C LEU A 489 10.96 -11.46 9.99
N LYS A 490 11.53 -10.32 10.41
CA LYS A 490 12.25 -9.44 9.47
C LYS A 490 13.41 -10.19 8.81
N GLU A 491 14.21 -10.89 9.59
CA GLU A 491 15.32 -11.72 9.07
C GLU A 491 14.81 -12.79 8.09
N VAL A 492 13.70 -13.47 8.40
CA VAL A 492 13.08 -14.46 7.51
C VAL A 492 12.74 -13.83 6.16
N ILE A 493 12.04 -12.70 6.17
CA ILE A 493 11.62 -11.99 4.93
C ILE A 493 12.86 -11.57 4.12
N GLU A 494 13.85 -10.96 4.76
CA GLU A 494 15.07 -10.48 4.10
C GLU A 494 15.93 -11.61 3.54
N LYS A 495 16.20 -12.65 4.34
CA LYS A 495 17.13 -13.73 3.96
C LYS A 495 16.52 -14.77 3.03
N SER A 496 15.20 -14.84 2.95
CA SER A 496 14.49 -15.73 2.02
C SER A 496 14.12 -15.04 0.71
N ALA A 497 14.36 -13.73 0.58
CA ALA A 497 14.09 -13.01 -0.65
C ALA A 497 14.87 -13.62 -1.83
N VAL A 498 14.21 -13.86 -2.94
CA VAL A 498 14.81 -14.45 -4.14
C VAL A 498 15.53 -13.34 -4.92
N VAL A 499 16.85 -13.37 -4.86
CA VAL A 499 17.71 -12.38 -5.53
C VAL A 499 17.57 -12.51 -7.04
N SER A 500 17.23 -11.40 -7.70
CA SER A 500 17.15 -11.34 -9.15
C SER A 500 18.54 -11.13 -9.77
N LYS A 501 18.87 -11.97 -10.76
CA LYS A 501 20.04 -11.75 -11.64
C LYS A 501 19.70 -10.91 -12.87
N GLU A 502 18.42 -10.71 -13.14
CA GLU A 502 17.96 -9.90 -14.25
C GLU A 502 18.01 -8.41 -13.88
N LYS A 503 18.43 -7.60 -14.83
CA LYS A 503 18.33 -6.15 -14.70
C LYS A 503 16.89 -5.70 -14.76
N VAL A 504 16.51 -4.85 -13.83
CA VAL A 504 15.20 -4.22 -13.72
C VAL A 504 15.28 -2.75 -14.15
N ASN A 505 14.16 -2.10 -14.40
CA ASN A 505 14.14 -0.65 -14.60
C ASN A 505 14.24 0.05 -13.24
N ASN A 506 15.16 1.00 -13.09
CA ASN A 506 15.12 1.96 -12.00
C ASN A 506 13.82 2.77 -12.13
N PRO A 507 12.99 2.90 -11.08
CA PRO A 507 11.72 3.61 -11.17
C PRO A 507 11.84 5.09 -11.53
N GLU A 508 12.91 5.78 -11.11
CA GLU A 508 13.16 7.19 -11.38
C GLU A 508 13.84 7.39 -12.76
N THR A 509 15.04 6.82 -12.93
CA THR A 509 15.89 7.09 -14.11
C THR A 509 15.51 6.26 -15.33
N LYS A 510 14.71 5.20 -15.15
CA LYS A 510 14.34 4.19 -16.18
C LYS A 510 15.53 3.38 -16.72
N GLU A 511 16.72 3.56 -16.17
CA GLU A 511 17.92 2.79 -16.54
C GLU A 511 17.83 1.34 -16.07
N LYS A 512 18.55 0.47 -16.75
CA LYS A 512 18.65 -0.96 -16.38
C LYS A 512 19.71 -1.17 -15.30
N VAL A 513 19.26 -1.44 -14.09
CA VAL A 513 20.06 -1.67 -12.88
C VAL A 513 19.85 -3.07 -12.31
N LEU A 514 20.70 -3.54 -11.41
CA LEU A 514 20.40 -4.72 -10.59
C LEU A 514 19.41 -4.34 -9.48
N LEU A 515 18.56 -5.27 -9.06
CA LEU A 515 17.64 -5.01 -7.96
C LEU A 515 18.38 -4.70 -6.64
N SER A 516 19.62 -5.19 -6.48
CA SER A 516 20.53 -4.87 -5.36
C SER A 516 21.06 -3.43 -5.36
N ASP A 517 20.88 -2.69 -6.45
CA ASP A 517 21.24 -1.28 -6.50
C ASP A 517 20.12 -0.38 -5.97
N ILE A 518 18.90 -0.93 -5.87
CA ILE A 518 17.68 -0.20 -5.51
C ILE A 518 16.88 -0.85 -4.36
N SER A 519 17.42 -1.91 -3.75
CA SER A 519 16.89 -2.49 -2.51
C SER A 519 17.97 -3.22 -1.72
N LYS A 520 17.80 -3.29 -0.41
CA LYS A 520 18.75 -3.89 0.54
C LYS A 520 19.03 -5.37 0.26
N THR A 521 18.01 -6.14 -0.04
CA THR A 521 18.13 -7.58 -0.30
C THR A 521 18.45 -7.90 -1.75
N GLY A 522 18.18 -7.00 -2.67
CA GLY A 522 18.25 -7.28 -4.11
C GLY A 522 17.27 -8.37 -4.56
N GLY A 523 16.20 -8.61 -3.79
CA GLY A 523 15.32 -9.76 -3.98
C GLY A 523 13.84 -9.45 -3.94
N PHE A 524 13.06 -10.37 -4.53
CA PHE A 524 11.61 -10.42 -4.41
C PHE A 524 11.21 -11.35 -3.27
N VAL A 525 10.20 -10.96 -2.50
CA VAL A 525 9.67 -11.80 -1.41
C VAL A 525 9.12 -13.13 -1.96
N ASN A 526 9.32 -14.22 -1.20
CA ASN A 526 8.85 -15.55 -1.58
C ASN A 526 8.36 -16.33 -0.36
N ALA A 527 7.09 -16.69 -0.33
CA ALA A 527 6.45 -17.36 0.81
C ALA A 527 7.02 -18.77 1.06
N TYR A 528 7.35 -19.51 -0.01
CA TYR A 528 7.90 -20.85 0.10
C TYR A 528 9.32 -20.84 0.70
N GLU A 529 10.20 -19.97 0.21
CA GLU A 529 11.54 -19.83 0.74
C GLU A 529 11.51 -19.25 2.17
N ALA A 530 10.56 -18.33 2.46
CA ALA A 530 10.34 -17.80 3.81
C ALA A 530 9.97 -18.93 4.79
N LEU A 531 9.04 -19.83 4.42
CA LEU A 531 8.65 -20.95 5.28
C LEU A 531 9.81 -21.93 5.54
N LYS A 532 10.64 -22.18 4.52
CA LYS A 532 11.86 -22.99 4.68
C LYS A 532 12.86 -22.36 5.64
N TYR A 533 13.08 -21.05 5.51
CA TYR A 533 14.01 -20.32 6.37
C TYR A 533 13.48 -20.22 7.80
N ALA A 534 12.19 -19.97 7.99
CA ALA A 534 11.52 -19.98 9.29
C ALA A 534 11.67 -21.34 10.01
N ALA A 535 11.52 -22.45 9.28
CA ALA A 535 11.77 -23.78 9.82
C ALA A 535 13.21 -23.92 10.35
N LYS A 536 14.20 -23.49 9.56
CA LYS A 536 15.62 -23.55 9.93
C LYS A 536 15.91 -22.76 11.21
N ILE A 537 15.40 -21.52 11.32
CA ILE A 537 15.61 -20.68 12.51
C ILE A 537 14.92 -21.29 13.73
N SER A 538 13.72 -21.85 13.57
CA SER A 538 12.96 -22.45 14.67
C SER A 538 13.62 -23.71 15.25
N GLU A 539 14.43 -24.43 14.46
CA GLU A 539 15.19 -25.60 14.89
C GLU A 539 16.46 -25.23 15.66
N THR A 540 17.03 -24.05 15.41
CA THR A 540 18.19 -23.53 16.12
C THR A 540 17.77 -22.96 17.47
N LYS A 541 17.81 -23.75 18.53
CA LYS A 541 17.48 -23.39 19.92
C LYS A 541 18.52 -22.43 20.53
N THR A 542 18.68 -21.25 20.04
CA THR A 542 19.46 -20.21 20.73
C THR A 542 18.52 -19.05 21.08
N PRO A 543 18.26 -18.78 22.37
CA PRO A 543 17.54 -17.57 22.76
C PRO A 543 18.39 -16.37 22.35
N ILE A 544 17.90 -15.56 21.41
CA ILE A 544 18.49 -14.24 21.15
C ILE A 544 18.20 -13.41 22.39
N VAL A 545 19.23 -13.16 23.20
CA VAL A 545 19.15 -12.24 24.34
C VAL A 545 18.92 -10.84 23.76
N VAL A 546 17.70 -10.35 23.83
CA VAL A 546 17.41 -8.94 23.58
C VAL A 546 18.22 -8.13 24.60
N PRO A 547 19.08 -7.19 24.20
CA PRO A 547 19.82 -6.37 25.14
C PRO A 547 18.81 -5.59 25.99
N ARG A 548 18.74 -5.90 27.29
CA ARG A 548 18.00 -5.07 28.23
C ARG A 548 18.67 -3.71 28.28
N THR A 549 18.02 -2.69 27.75
CA THR A 549 18.42 -1.30 27.96
C THR A 549 18.35 -1.03 29.45
N ILE A 550 19.50 -0.96 30.10
CA ILE A 550 19.60 -0.62 31.52
C ILE A 550 19.26 0.85 31.65
N ILE A 551 18.03 1.14 32.00
CA ILE A 551 17.65 2.48 32.47
C ILE A 551 18.35 2.68 33.82
N LYS A 552 19.47 3.40 33.83
CA LYS A 552 20.10 3.86 35.07
C LYS A 552 19.13 4.79 35.76
N LYS A 553 18.52 4.33 36.86
CA LYS A 553 17.81 5.21 37.79
C LYS A 553 18.80 6.27 38.28
N GLY A 554 18.60 7.51 37.88
CA GLY A 554 19.33 8.66 38.43
C GLY A 554 19.14 8.68 39.93
N LYS A 555 20.25 8.66 40.69
CA LYS A 555 20.23 8.94 42.12
C LYS A 555 19.77 10.39 42.30
N LYS A 556 18.66 10.58 43.04
CA LYS A 556 18.34 11.88 43.65
C LYS A 556 19.46 12.21 44.64
N GLY A 557 20.18 13.28 44.37
CA GLY A 557 20.96 14.04 45.31
C GLY A 557 20.25 15.33 45.60
#